data_48c2bae36e33c7e12f27f43caed769f4
#
_entry.id   48c2bae36e33c7e12f27f43caed769f4
#
_cell.length_a   1.000
_cell.length_b   1.000
_cell.length_c   1.000
_cell.angle_alpha   90.00
_cell.angle_beta   90.00
_cell.angle_gamma   90.00
#
_symmetry.space_group_name_H-M   'P 1'
#
loop_
_entity.id
_entity.type
_entity.pdbx_description
1 polymer ?
#
loop_
_entity_poly.entity_id
_entity_poly.type
_entity_poly.pdbx_seq_one_letter_code
_entity_poly.pdbx_strand_id
1 'polypeptide(L)'
;MARKMKTMDGNNAAAYVSYAFTDVAAIYPITPSSVMADETDKFAANGVKNLFGREVQVTEMQSEAGAAGAVHGSLQGGALTTTYTASQGLLLMIPNMYKMAGELLPSVIHVSARAITSHALSICLLYTSPSPRDRSVS
;
A
#
# COMPACT_ATOMS: atom_id res chain seq x y z
N MET A 1 0.40 -15.03 27.24
CA MET A 1 0.29 -13.54 27.19
C MET A 1 -1.07 -13.18 26.61
N ALA A 2 -1.84 -12.32 27.28
CA ALA A 2 -3.08 -11.80 26.72
C ALA A 2 -2.77 -10.89 25.52
N ARG A 3 -3.44 -11.11 24.38
CA ARG A 3 -3.31 -10.26 23.20
C ARG A 3 -3.89 -8.87 23.50
N LYS A 4 -3.13 -7.83 23.24
CA LYS A 4 -3.66 -6.46 23.33
C LYS A 4 -4.61 -6.24 22.16
N MET A 5 -5.84 -5.85 22.46
CA MET A 5 -6.85 -5.50 21.46
C MET A 5 -6.94 -3.96 21.36
N LYS A 6 -7.07 -3.45 20.13
CA LYS A 6 -7.24 -2.02 19.85
C LYS A 6 -8.26 -1.87 18.74
N THR A 7 -9.22 -0.98 18.93
CA THR A 7 -10.15 -0.59 17.86
C THR A 7 -9.48 0.46 16.99
N MET A 8 -9.50 0.25 15.67
CA MET A 8 -8.96 1.16 14.67
C MET A 8 -9.67 0.95 13.34
N ASP A 9 -9.60 1.91 12.44
CA ASP A 9 -10.10 1.73 11.08
C ASP A 9 -9.16 0.87 10.22
N GLY A 10 -9.65 0.46 9.03
CA GLY A 10 -8.92 -0.44 8.16
C GLY A 10 -7.61 0.14 7.61
N ASN A 11 -7.56 1.46 7.33
CA ASN A 11 -6.33 2.10 6.84
C ASN A 11 -5.25 2.10 7.93
N ASN A 12 -5.61 2.44 9.17
CA ASN A 12 -4.69 2.40 10.30
C ASN A 12 -4.19 0.97 10.57
N ALA A 13 -5.07 -0.03 10.47
CA ALA A 13 -4.68 -1.42 10.65
C ALA A 13 -3.72 -1.88 9.54
N ALA A 14 -4.00 -1.52 8.28
CA ALA A 14 -3.14 -1.84 7.14
C ALA A 14 -1.77 -1.17 7.27
N ALA A 15 -1.72 0.12 7.64
CA ALA A 15 -0.46 0.84 7.87
C ALA A 15 0.37 0.18 8.97
N TYR A 16 -0.26 -0.15 10.10
CA TYR A 16 0.42 -0.79 11.22
C TYR A 16 1.06 -2.13 10.84
N VAL A 17 0.33 -2.97 10.10
CA VAL A 17 0.84 -4.28 9.69
C VAL A 17 1.89 -4.14 8.59
N SER A 18 1.64 -3.32 7.56
CA SER A 18 2.58 -3.15 6.45
C SER A 18 3.90 -2.54 6.90
N TYR A 19 3.88 -1.58 7.82
CA TYR A 19 5.09 -0.97 8.38
C TYR A 19 6.06 -2.01 8.92
N ALA A 20 5.54 -3.03 9.61
CA ALA A 20 6.37 -4.08 10.20
C ALA A 20 7.20 -4.86 9.18
N PHE A 21 6.75 -4.97 7.94
CA PHE A 21 7.38 -5.73 6.87
C PHE A 21 8.01 -4.86 5.78
N THR A 22 8.10 -3.55 5.98
CA THR A 22 8.55 -2.59 4.96
C THR A 22 9.91 -2.03 5.34
N ASP A 23 10.84 -1.96 4.38
CA ASP A 23 12.09 -1.20 4.49
C ASP A 23 11.94 0.19 3.87
N VAL A 24 11.23 0.27 2.74
CA VAL A 24 11.00 1.53 2.00
C VAL A 24 9.53 1.69 1.68
N ALA A 25 8.96 2.84 1.96
CA ALA A 25 7.62 3.23 1.53
C ALA A 25 7.73 4.37 0.51
N ALA A 26 7.45 4.08 -0.76
CA ALA A 26 7.38 5.11 -1.80
C ALA A 26 5.92 5.50 -2.00
N ILE A 27 5.57 6.72 -1.68
CA ILE A 27 4.18 7.17 -1.57
C ILE A 27 3.87 8.37 -2.48
N TYR A 28 2.64 8.41 -2.94
CA TYR A 28 2.00 9.62 -3.46
C TYR A 28 0.64 9.72 -2.81
N PRO A 29 0.47 10.58 -1.78
CA PRO A 29 -0.73 10.60 -0.96
C PRO A 29 -1.97 10.95 -1.78
N ILE A 30 -2.99 10.12 -1.71
CA ILE A 30 -4.29 10.31 -2.35
C ILE A 30 -5.40 9.78 -1.45
N THR A 31 -6.48 10.55 -1.30
CA THR A 31 -7.66 10.12 -0.54
C THR A 31 -8.40 8.99 -1.26
N PRO A 32 -8.80 7.91 -0.57
CA PRO A 32 -8.79 7.70 0.89
C PRO A 32 -7.53 7.00 1.45
N SER A 33 -6.53 6.72 0.66
CA SER A 33 -5.33 5.98 1.09
C SER A 33 -4.30 6.83 1.85
N SER A 34 -4.41 8.15 1.81
CA SER A 34 -3.48 9.07 2.49
C SER A 34 -3.29 8.76 3.97
N VAL A 35 -4.34 8.30 4.65
CA VAL A 35 -4.24 7.89 6.07
C VAL A 35 -3.18 6.81 6.29
N MET A 36 -3.04 5.84 5.37
CA MET A 36 -1.99 4.81 5.47
C MET A 36 -0.59 5.41 5.32
N ALA A 37 -0.43 6.33 4.38
CA ALA A 37 0.83 7.04 4.16
C ALA A 37 1.21 7.90 5.38
N ASP A 38 0.25 8.69 5.89
CA ASP A 38 0.43 9.55 7.05
C ASP A 38 0.82 8.76 8.32
N GLU A 39 0.17 7.62 8.56
CA GLU A 39 0.50 6.78 9.71
C GLU A 39 1.88 6.12 9.54
N THR A 40 2.25 5.70 8.34
CA THR A 40 3.57 5.17 8.05
C THR A 40 4.66 6.21 8.30
N ASP A 41 4.44 7.44 7.83
CA ASP A 41 5.35 8.56 8.06
C ASP A 41 5.48 8.90 9.56
N LYS A 42 4.36 8.93 10.29
CA LYS A 42 4.38 9.12 11.75
C LYS A 42 5.17 8.03 12.48
N PHE A 43 5.03 6.77 12.08
CA PHE A 43 5.82 5.68 12.68
C PHE A 43 7.31 5.88 12.41
N ALA A 44 7.68 6.21 11.18
CA ALA A 44 9.07 6.48 10.81
C ALA A 44 9.63 7.70 11.59
N ALA A 45 8.90 8.81 11.62
CA ALA A 45 9.30 10.01 12.35
C ALA A 45 9.48 9.81 13.87
N ASN A 46 8.74 8.84 14.44
CA ASN A 46 8.88 8.46 15.85
C ASN A 46 9.96 7.38 16.08
N GLY A 47 10.75 7.02 15.09
CA GLY A 47 11.82 6.04 15.21
C GLY A 47 11.32 4.61 15.46
N VAL A 48 10.07 4.29 15.07
CA VAL A 48 9.54 2.94 15.19
C VAL A 48 10.30 2.04 14.23
N LYS A 49 10.76 0.90 14.72
CA LYS A 49 11.50 -0.05 13.90
C LYS A 49 10.57 -1.13 13.33
N ASN A 50 10.85 -1.54 12.10
CA ASN A 50 10.22 -2.68 11.47
C ASN A 50 10.69 -4.00 12.12
N LEU A 51 10.18 -5.15 11.65
CA LEU A 51 10.57 -6.46 12.18
C LEU A 51 12.05 -6.80 11.98
N PHE A 52 12.74 -6.10 11.08
CA PHE A 52 14.14 -6.29 10.78
C PHE A 52 15.04 -5.33 11.59
N GLY A 53 14.48 -4.57 12.51
CA GLY A 53 15.19 -3.64 13.40
C GLY A 53 15.61 -2.32 12.75
N ARG A 54 15.02 -1.98 11.58
CA ARG A 54 15.30 -0.75 10.83
C ARG A 54 14.12 0.21 10.89
N GLU A 55 14.40 1.49 10.76
CA GLU A 55 13.38 2.49 10.48
C GLU A 55 12.99 2.45 9.01
N VAL A 56 11.70 2.61 8.72
CA VAL A 56 11.21 2.63 7.34
C VAL A 56 11.60 3.95 6.69
N GLN A 57 12.24 3.88 5.54
CA GLN A 57 12.50 5.06 4.73
C GLN A 57 11.25 5.44 3.95
N VAL A 58 10.65 6.56 4.31
CA VAL A 58 9.48 7.10 3.60
C VAL A 58 9.94 8.12 2.57
N THR A 59 9.48 7.98 1.33
CA THR A 59 9.78 8.89 0.24
C THR A 59 8.50 9.28 -0.47
N GLU A 60 8.20 10.58 -0.49
CA GLU A 60 7.07 11.12 -1.23
C GLU A 60 7.48 11.39 -2.68
N MET A 61 6.65 10.94 -3.60
CA MET A 61 6.86 11.05 -5.04
C MET A 61 5.91 12.09 -5.64
N GLN A 62 6.10 12.41 -6.92
CA GLN A 62 5.32 13.44 -7.63
C GLN A 62 4.12 12.88 -8.41
N SER A 63 3.97 11.56 -8.44
CA SER A 63 2.83 10.88 -9.08
C SER A 63 2.77 9.41 -8.66
N GLU A 64 1.63 8.76 -8.89
CA GLU A 64 1.46 7.33 -8.64
C GLU A 64 2.39 6.49 -9.54
N ALA A 65 2.54 6.87 -10.79
CA ALA A 65 3.48 6.20 -11.69
C ALA A 65 4.93 6.33 -11.21
N GLY A 66 5.30 7.50 -10.68
CA GLY A 66 6.60 7.75 -10.05
C GLY A 66 6.80 6.90 -8.81
N ALA A 67 5.77 6.81 -7.94
CA ALA A 67 5.80 5.94 -6.76
C ALA A 67 6.01 4.48 -7.17
N ALA A 68 5.27 3.98 -8.17
CA ALA A 68 5.45 2.63 -8.67
C ALA A 68 6.85 2.37 -9.27
N GLY A 69 7.43 3.38 -9.94
CA GLY A 69 8.80 3.31 -10.45
C GLY A 69 9.83 3.23 -9.32
N ALA A 70 9.65 4.01 -8.26
CA ALA A 70 10.50 3.96 -7.07
C ALA A 70 10.36 2.62 -6.33
N VAL A 71 9.13 2.08 -6.19
CA VAL A 71 8.90 0.73 -5.67
C VAL A 71 9.66 -0.31 -6.47
N HIS A 72 9.54 -0.28 -7.81
CA HIS A 72 10.23 -1.20 -8.71
C HIS A 72 11.75 -1.16 -8.50
N GLY A 73 12.35 0.04 -8.55
CA GLY A 73 13.80 0.20 -8.37
C GLY A 73 14.29 -0.23 -6.97
N SER A 74 13.53 0.07 -5.93
CA SER A 74 13.85 -0.32 -4.56
C SER A 74 13.79 -1.85 -4.36
N LEU A 75 12.79 -2.51 -4.94
CA LEU A 75 12.68 -3.97 -4.94
C LEU A 75 13.83 -4.64 -5.68
N GLN A 76 14.25 -4.09 -6.83
CA GLN A 76 15.47 -4.56 -7.54
C GLN A 76 16.72 -4.40 -6.69
N GLY A 77 16.79 -3.35 -5.86
CA GLY A 77 17.85 -3.14 -4.87
C GLY A 77 17.80 -4.10 -3.68
N GLY A 78 16.76 -4.94 -3.58
CA GLY A 78 16.61 -5.95 -2.52
C GLY A 78 15.93 -5.45 -1.26
N ALA A 79 15.35 -4.24 -1.26
CA ALA A 79 14.59 -3.72 -0.13
C ALA A 79 13.10 -4.12 -0.23
N LEU A 80 12.50 -4.56 0.87
CA LEU A 80 11.06 -4.78 0.93
C LEU A 80 10.34 -3.44 0.86
N THR A 81 9.59 -3.24 -0.21
CA THR A 81 9.01 -1.95 -0.52
C THR A 81 7.51 -2.02 -0.67
N THR A 82 6.82 -1.05 -0.10
CA THR A 82 5.36 -0.92 -0.21
C THR A 82 4.96 0.46 -0.73
N THR A 83 3.74 0.54 -1.22
CA THR A 83 3.07 1.81 -1.56
C THR A 83 1.60 1.76 -1.21
N TYR A 84 1.01 2.93 -1.06
CA TYR A 84 -0.40 3.13 -0.72
C TYR A 84 -1.04 3.99 -1.79
N THR A 85 -2.16 3.55 -2.34
CA THR A 85 -2.81 4.28 -3.43
C THR A 85 -4.33 4.12 -3.40
N ALA A 86 -5.03 4.81 -4.27
CA ALA A 86 -6.46 4.66 -4.53
C ALA A 86 -6.68 3.95 -5.87
N SER A 87 -7.95 3.77 -6.25
CA SER A 87 -8.32 3.03 -7.47
C SER A 87 -7.72 3.61 -8.76
N GLN A 88 -7.80 4.93 -8.95
CA GLN A 88 -7.24 5.59 -10.14
C GLN A 88 -5.70 5.57 -10.13
N GLY A 89 -5.09 5.75 -8.96
CA GLY A 89 -3.64 5.65 -8.83
C GLY A 89 -3.12 4.25 -9.15
N LEU A 90 -3.86 3.20 -8.77
CA LEU A 90 -3.53 1.83 -9.16
C LEU A 90 -3.49 1.65 -10.68
N LEU A 91 -4.43 2.26 -11.40
CA LEU A 91 -4.43 2.20 -12.88
C LEU A 91 -3.19 2.83 -13.48
N LEU A 92 -2.67 3.90 -12.89
CA LEU A 92 -1.42 4.54 -13.33
C LEU A 92 -0.16 3.72 -13.00
N MET A 93 -0.26 2.79 -12.07
CA MET A 93 0.84 1.90 -11.67
C MET A 93 0.94 0.65 -12.54
N ILE A 94 -0.08 0.30 -13.33
CA ILE A 94 -0.17 -0.96 -14.10
C ILE A 94 1.09 -1.26 -14.92
N PRO A 95 1.71 -0.34 -15.68
CA PRO A 95 2.90 -0.65 -16.46
C PRO A 95 4.08 -1.14 -15.60
N ASN A 96 4.25 -0.56 -14.41
CA ASN A 96 5.28 -1.00 -13.48
C ASN A 96 4.92 -2.32 -12.79
N MET A 97 3.63 -2.56 -12.53
CA MET A 97 3.17 -3.85 -11.97
C MET A 97 3.51 -5.03 -12.90
N TYR A 98 3.33 -4.86 -14.22
CA TYR A 98 3.76 -5.87 -15.20
C TYR A 98 5.26 -6.12 -15.17
N LYS A 99 6.08 -5.08 -15.02
CA LYS A 99 7.54 -5.22 -14.91
C LYS A 99 7.92 -5.98 -13.65
N MET A 100 7.39 -5.56 -12.49
CA MET A 100 7.65 -6.22 -11.22
C MET A 100 7.24 -7.69 -11.25
N ALA A 101 6.07 -7.99 -11.84
CA ALA A 101 5.59 -9.37 -12.00
C ALA A 101 6.49 -10.19 -12.94
N GLY A 102 6.92 -9.63 -14.07
CA GLY A 102 7.83 -10.29 -15.01
C GLY A 102 9.21 -10.56 -14.43
N GLU A 103 9.65 -9.74 -13.51
CA GLU A 103 10.94 -9.86 -12.80
C GLU A 103 10.82 -10.67 -11.48
N LEU A 104 9.63 -11.17 -11.16
CA LEU A 104 9.33 -11.93 -9.93
C LEU A 104 9.67 -11.17 -8.64
N LEU A 105 9.51 -9.86 -8.65
CA LEU A 105 9.78 -9.02 -7.48
C LEU A 105 8.62 -9.09 -6.48
N PRO A 106 8.90 -9.37 -5.19
CA PRO A 106 7.86 -9.45 -4.16
C PRO A 106 7.38 -8.04 -3.79
N SER A 107 6.19 -7.68 -4.19
CA SER A 107 5.60 -6.38 -3.90
C SER A 107 4.22 -6.48 -3.28
N VAL A 108 3.90 -5.53 -2.39
CA VAL A 108 2.56 -5.35 -1.84
C VAL A 108 2.11 -3.92 -2.10
N ILE A 109 1.01 -3.77 -2.81
CA ILE A 109 0.37 -2.48 -3.08
C ILE A 109 -0.92 -2.43 -2.29
N HIS A 110 -1.01 -1.50 -1.37
CA HIS A 110 -2.21 -1.29 -0.57
C HIS A 110 -3.13 -0.30 -1.27
N VAL A 111 -4.36 -0.73 -1.53
CA VAL A 111 -5.34 0.08 -2.25
C VAL A 111 -6.53 0.36 -1.36
N SER A 112 -6.69 1.63 -0.99
CA SER A 112 -7.92 2.11 -0.37
C SER A 112 -8.81 2.66 -1.48
N ALA A 113 -9.69 1.79 -1.97
CA ALA A 113 -10.35 2.01 -3.24
C ALA A 113 -11.56 2.94 -3.16
N ARG A 114 -11.72 3.71 -4.23
CA ARG A 114 -12.99 4.29 -4.69
C ARG A 114 -13.52 3.45 -5.84
N ALA A 115 -14.65 3.86 -6.43
CA ALA A 115 -15.11 3.26 -7.69
C ALA A 115 -14.03 3.42 -8.78
N ILE A 116 -13.74 2.34 -9.48
CA ILE A 116 -12.86 2.37 -10.66
C ILE A 116 -13.63 2.94 -11.85
N THR A 117 -14.94 2.74 -11.88
CA THR A 117 -15.83 3.24 -12.93
C THR A 117 -16.44 4.59 -12.56
N SER A 118 -16.81 5.38 -13.56
CA SER A 118 -17.25 6.76 -13.42
C SER A 118 -18.59 6.99 -12.71
N HIS A 119 -19.27 5.93 -12.26
CA HIS A 119 -20.69 6.06 -11.91
C HIS A 119 -20.99 6.41 -10.45
N ALA A 120 -20.08 6.16 -9.53
CA ALA A 120 -20.24 6.56 -8.13
C ALA A 120 -18.92 6.50 -7.37
N LEU A 121 -18.78 7.37 -6.39
CA LEU A 121 -17.75 7.20 -5.37
C LEU A 121 -18.12 5.96 -4.55
N SER A 122 -17.36 4.89 -4.71
CA SER A 122 -17.41 3.72 -3.87
C SER A 122 -16.12 3.63 -3.06
N ILE A 123 -16.26 3.48 -1.76
CA ILE A 123 -15.11 3.36 -0.87
C ILE A 123 -14.68 1.90 -0.72
N CYS A 124 -15.46 0.96 -1.24
CA CYS A 124 -15.19 -0.47 -1.13
C CYS A 124 -15.03 -1.13 -2.50
N LEU A 125 -13.80 -1.50 -2.83
CA LEU A 125 -13.48 -2.17 -4.09
C LEU A 125 -14.16 -3.53 -4.22
N LEU A 126 -14.42 -4.22 -3.11
CA LEU A 126 -15.05 -5.54 -3.11
C LEU A 126 -16.44 -5.53 -3.73
N TYR A 127 -17.18 -4.42 -3.60
CA TYR A 127 -18.51 -4.29 -4.21
C TYR A 127 -18.46 -4.00 -5.71
N THR A 128 -17.36 -3.44 -6.20
CA THR A 128 -17.22 -3.02 -7.61
C THR A 128 -16.38 -3.97 -8.43
N SER A 129 -15.49 -4.71 -7.79
CA SER A 129 -14.57 -5.65 -8.44
C SER A 129 -14.35 -6.86 -7.53
N PRO A 130 -15.35 -7.76 -7.43
CA PRO A 130 -15.25 -8.91 -6.55
C PRO A 130 -14.10 -9.82 -6.99
N SER A 131 -13.32 -10.26 -6.02
CA SER A 131 -12.27 -11.23 -6.22
C SER A 131 -12.86 -12.61 -6.55
N PRO A 132 -12.15 -13.46 -7.30
CA PRO A 132 -12.56 -14.86 -7.46
C PRO A 132 -12.76 -15.62 -6.14
N ARG A 133 -12.13 -15.15 -5.06
CA ARG A 133 -12.31 -15.71 -3.71
C ARG A 133 -13.69 -15.40 -3.12
N ASP A 134 -14.32 -14.31 -3.54
CA ASP A 134 -15.63 -13.90 -3.03
C ASP A 134 -16.77 -14.74 -3.62
N ARG A 135 -16.46 -15.56 -4.65
CA ARG A 135 -17.42 -16.48 -5.29
C ARG A 135 -17.53 -17.84 -4.59
N SER A 136 -16.73 -18.10 -3.58
CA SER A 136 -16.74 -19.38 -2.85
C SER A 136 -17.79 -19.47 -1.77
N VAL A 137 -18.78 -18.58 -1.75
CA VAL A 137 -19.92 -18.64 -0.86
C VAL A 137 -21.13 -19.10 -1.65
N SER A 138 -21.26 -20.38 -1.75
CA SER A 138 -22.52 -21.06 -2.11
C SER A 138 -22.84 -22.06 -1.04
#